data_3b2a8c0e0be48371b689e04ed2e05c15
#
_entry.id   3b2a8c0e0be48371b689e04ed2e05c15
#
_cell.length_a   1.000
_cell.length_b   1.000
_cell.length_c   1.000
_cell.angle_alpha   90.00
_cell.angle_beta   90.00
_cell.angle_gamma   90.00
#
_symmetry.space_group_name_H-M   'P 1'
#
loop_
_entity.id
_entity.type
_entity.pdbx_description
1 polymer ?
#
loop_
_entity_poly.entity_id
_entity_poly.type
_entity_poly.pdbx_seq_one_letter_code
_entity_poly.pdbx_strand_id
1 'polypeptide(L)'
;MILVSHLHLPRALATTCMIGGLCLPNVAAGRATGAHVVTVVATDFAFQLPASIPAGLTTFRLVNHGKQVHQLSMMRLDSGKTASEAFAALLKAGRGARPAWMRPVGGPNAVAPGGESSATLAMEPGSYMLFCEVPGPTPTPHFALGMLKAFVVRAPSRHAVPPHADLTLKLTDYDFVFSHPLTSGLRTIAVVNAASQPHMLVIYEMPSDQPLGANVKSLLAWSRNPDDRPPPGTPYGGVTEISPGSTAVMTEKFEPGTYLLMCFVRDAKDGKPHFMHGMQKQIVVQ
;
A
#
# COMPACT_ATOMS: atom_id res chain seq x y z
N MET A 1 68.38 67.25 35.52
CA MET A 1 67.40 68.29 35.85
C MET A 1 66.33 68.24 34.77
N ILE A 2 65.35 67.30 34.92
CA ILE A 2 64.23 67.20 34.01
C ILE A 2 63.01 66.95 34.86
N LEU A 3 62.02 67.87 34.73
CA LEU A 3 60.72 67.81 35.37
C LEU A 3 59.82 66.71 34.76
N VAL A 4 59.17 65.88 35.57
CA VAL A 4 58.16 64.98 35.16
C VAL A 4 56.82 65.48 35.67
N SER A 5 55.92 65.85 34.74
CA SER A 5 54.56 66.29 35.00
C SER A 5 53.62 65.11 35.10
N HIS A 6 52.89 65.03 36.23
CA HIS A 6 51.83 64.02 36.40
C HIS A 6 50.51 64.53 35.76
N LEU A 7 50.02 63.79 34.77
CA LEU A 7 48.68 63.94 34.24
C LEU A 7 47.68 63.02 35.00
N HIS A 8 46.64 63.66 35.58
CA HIS A 8 45.50 62.97 36.18
C HIS A 8 44.48 62.66 35.09
N LEU A 9 44.11 61.37 34.88
CA LEU A 9 42.96 60.96 34.08
C LEU A 9 41.77 60.76 35.03
N PRO A 10 40.53 61.14 34.62
CA PRO A 10 39.31 60.86 35.39
C PRO A 10 38.82 59.43 35.14
N ARG A 11 38.34 58.80 36.22
CA ARG A 11 37.66 57.50 36.21
C ARG A 11 36.33 57.62 35.53
N ALA A 12 36.10 56.91 34.43
CA ALA A 12 34.76 56.72 33.83
C ALA A 12 34.05 55.58 34.57
N LEU A 13 32.83 55.85 35.07
CA LEU A 13 31.91 54.83 35.55
C LEU A 13 31.34 54.08 34.36
N ALA A 14 31.62 52.75 34.31
CA ALA A 14 31.01 51.85 33.35
C ALA A 14 29.65 51.37 33.94
N THR A 15 28.55 51.86 33.34
CA THR A 15 27.20 51.34 33.63
C THR A 15 27.00 50.05 32.85
N THR A 16 26.99 48.91 33.57
CA THR A 16 26.73 47.59 32.96
C THR A 16 25.24 47.45 32.70
N CYS A 17 24.83 47.58 31.44
CA CYS A 17 23.48 47.28 30.98
C CYS A 17 23.33 45.74 30.82
N MET A 18 22.63 45.09 31.77
CA MET A 18 22.23 43.69 31.62
C MET A 18 21.08 43.60 30.62
N ILE A 19 21.38 43.18 29.39
CA ILE A 19 20.38 42.77 28.41
C ILE A 19 20.01 41.32 28.73
N GLY A 20 18.84 41.14 29.40
CA GLY A 20 18.20 39.83 29.59
C GLY A 20 17.77 39.27 28.25
N GLY A 21 18.59 38.42 27.68
CA GLY A 21 18.20 37.64 26.49
C GLY A 21 17.11 36.64 26.85
N LEU A 22 15.86 36.89 26.43
CA LEU A 22 14.82 35.85 26.38
C LEU A 22 15.28 34.79 25.37
N CYS A 23 15.80 33.68 25.87
CA CYS A 23 15.92 32.45 25.07
C CYS A 23 14.49 31.92 24.80
N LEU A 24 13.92 32.27 23.65
CA LEU A 24 12.76 31.59 23.11
C LEU A 24 13.20 30.18 22.74
N PRO A 25 12.49 29.11 23.18
CA PRO A 25 12.78 27.78 22.74
C PRO A 25 12.59 27.72 21.21
N ASN A 26 13.66 27.40 20.51
CA ASN A 26 13.63 27.15 19.08
C ASN A 26 12.85 25.85 18.86
N VAL A 27 11.51 25.94 18.76
CA VAL A 27 10.67 24.82 18.32
C VAL A 27 11.04 24.59 16.86
N ALA A 28 12.00 23.71 16.64
CA ALA A 28 12.28 23.20 15.31
C ALA A 28 10.97 22.56 14.83
N ALA A 29 10.21 23.28 14.02
CA ALA A 29 9.07 22.74 13.29
C ALA A 29 9.61 21.59 12.45
N GLY A 30 9.44 20.37 12.92
CA GLY A 30 9.82 19.17 12.22
C GLY A 30 9.18 19.22 10.85
N ARG A 31 9.99 19.37 9.80
CA ARG A 31 9.53 19.36 8.43
C ARG A 31 8.79 18.06 8.21
N ALA A 32 7.47 18.10 7.91
CA ALA A 32 6.70 16.93 7.58
C ALA A 32 7.43 16.20 6.44
N THR A 33 7.98 15.02 6.73
CA THR A 33 8.66 14.21 5.73
C THR A 33 7.61 13.45 4.95
N GLY A 34 7.79 13.28 3.64
CA GLY A 34 6.95 12.39 2.83
C GLY A 34 6.99 10.95 3.36
N ALA A 35 6.06 10.11 2.90
CA ALA A 35 6.05 8.70 3.23
C ALA A 35 7.40 8.04 2.91
N HIS A 36 7.84 7.09 3.74
CA HIS A 36 9.01 6.27 3.45
C HIS A 36 8.74 5.37 2.25
N VAL A 37 9.62 5.38 1.24
CA VAL A 37 9.45 4.55 0.05
C VAL A 37 10.21 3.24 0.19
N VAL A 38 9.52 2.12 0.02
CA VAL A 38 10.08 0.77 -0.03
C VAL A 38 9.80 0.18 -1.40
N THR A 39 10.84 0.04 -2.22
CA THR A 39 10.72 -0.69 -3.48
C THR A 39 10.78 -2.20 -3.20
N VAL A 40 9.77 -2.90 -3.68
CA VAL A 40 9.69 -4.37 -3.65
C VAL A 40 9.83 -4.86 -5.08
N VAL A 41 10.92 -5.55 -5.38
CA VAL A 41 11.13 -6.18 -6.69
C VAL A 41 10.54 -7.59 -6.63
N ALA A 42 9.61 -7.87 -7.54
CA ALA A 42 9.04 -9.20 -7.75
C ALA A 42 9.72 -9.87 -8.94
N THR A 43 10.11 -11.11 -8.76
CA THR A 43 10.54 -12.06 -9.82
C THR A 43 9.70 -13.32 -9.66
N ASP A 44 9.71 -14.22 -10.62
CA ASP A 44 9.02 -15.52 -10.50
C ASP A 44 9.81 -16.43 -9.56
N PHE A 45 9.35 -16.68 -8.50
CA PHE A 45 8.46 -16.65 -7.41
C PHE A 45 9.15 -16.08 -6.15
N ALA A 46 9.70 -14.90 -6.20
CA ALA A 46 10.44 -14.28 -5.10
C ALA A 46 10.17 -12.78 -4.98
N PHE A 47 10.35 -12.26 -3.75
CA PHE A 47 10.37 -10.83 -3.47
C PHE A 47 11.71 -10.40 -2.90
N GLN A 48 12.18 -9.22 -3.35
CA GLN A 48 13.35 -8.56 -2.79
C GLN A 48 12.89 -7.25 -2.11
N LEU A 49 13.18 -7.14 -0.82
CA LEU A 49 12.92 -5.95 0.00
C LEU A 49 13.82 -5.98 1.24
N PRO A 50 13.97 -4.86 1.98
CA PRO A 50 14.68 -4.82 3.25
C PRO A 50 14.05 -5.76 4.30
N ALA A 51 14.87 -6.42 5.11
CA ALA A 51 14.40 -7.29 6.21
C ALA A 51 13.69 -6.50 7.33
N SER A 52 13.90 -5.19 7.41
CA SER A 52 13.19 -4.31 8.34
C SER A 52 13.03 -2.91 7.78
N ILE A 53 11.92 -2.25 8.14
CA ILE A 53 11.59 -0.87 7.77
C ILE A 53 11.16 -0.09 9.02
N PRO A 54 11.24 1.25 9.02
CA PRO A 54 10.69 2.06 10.10
C PRO A 54 9.16 2.05 10.09
N ALA A 55 8.53 2.19 11.26
CA ALA A 55 7.10 2.42 11.38
C ALA A 55 6.70 3.80 10.82
N GLY A 56 5.42 3.98 10.52
CA GLY A 56 4.84 5.20 9.96
C GLY A 56 4.32 5.02 8.54
N LEU A 57 4.03 6.12 7.85
CA LEU A 57 3.57 6.07 6.47
C LEU A 57 4.65 5.55 5.54
N THR A 58 4.33 4.47 4.84
CA THR A 58 5.22 3.79 3.91
C THR A 58 4.54 3.59 2.57
N THR A 59 5.18 4.07 1.51
CA THR A 59 4.79 3.76 0.13
C THR A 59 5.53 2.50 -0.30
N PHE A 60 4.80 1.42 -0.49
CA PHE A 60 5.32 0.22 -1.14
C PHE A 60 5.17 0.40 -2.65
N ARG A 61 6.29 0.33 -3.36
CA ARG A 61 6.33 0.35 -4.83
C ARG A 61 6.70 -1.06 -5.29
N LEU A 62 5.73 -1.77 -5.85
CA LEU A 62 5.92 -3.08 -6.46
C LEU A 62 6.42 -2.88 -7.89
N VAL A 63 7.57 -3.48 -8.22
CA VAL A 63 8.13 -3.50 -9.58
C VAL A 63 8.21 -4.95 -10.02
N ASN A 64 7.54 -5.29 -11.11
CA ASN A 64 7.48 -6.66 -11.60
C ASN A 64 8.56 -6.92 -12.67
N HIS A 65 9.64 -7.58 -12.27
CA HIS A 65 10.70 -8.07 -13.17
C HIS A 65 10.52 -9.56 -13.56
N GLY A 66 9.40 -10.18 -13.13
CA GLY A 66 9.03 -11.53 -13.51
C GLY A 66 8.39 -11.61 -14.88
N LYS A 67 8.06 -12.85 -15.30
CA LYS A 67 7.35 -13.14 -16.56
C LYS A 67 5.85 -13.31 -16.35
N GLN A 68 5.41 -13.40 -15.10
CA GLN A 68 4.02 -13.58 -14.71
C GLN A 68 3.48 -12.32 -14.02
N VAL A 69 2.17 -12.26 -13.85
CA VAL A 69 1.49 -11.22 -13.06
C VAL A 69 1.84 -11.42 -11.58
N HIS A 70 2.18 -10.35 -10.87
CA HIS A 70 2.47 -10.40 -9.43
C HIS A 70 1.70 -9.33 -8.67
N GLN A 71 1.41 -9.61 -7.40
CA GLN A 71 0.80 -8.68 -6.45
C GLN A 71 1.50 -8.76 -5.09
N LEU A 72 1.31 -7.76 -4.27
CA LEU A 72 1.89 -7.67 -2.94
C LEU A 72 0.78 -7.68 -1.88
N SER A 73 0.33 -8.87 -1.46
CA SER A 73 -0.54 -9.00 -0.28
C SER A 73 0.30 -8.98 0.98
N MET A 74 -0.11 -8.18 1.97
CA MET A 74 0.58 -8.12 3.26
C MET A 74 -0.36 -8.41 4.43
N MET A 75 0.16 -9.21 5.38
CA MET A 75 -0.50 -9.49 6.65
C MET A 75 0.40 -9.07 7.81
N ARG A 76 -0.16 -8.36 8.77
CA ARG A 76 0.45 -8.20 10.08
C ARG A 76 0.17 -9.44 10.91
N LEU A 77 1.18 -9.98 11.57
CA LEU A 77 1.07 -11.14 12.44
C LEU A 77 0.92 -10.69 13.89
N ASP A 78 0.02 -11.30 14.65
CA ASP A 78 -0.09 -11.04 16.08
C ASP A 78 1.19 -11.46 16.82
N SER A 79 1.42 -10.86 17.99
CA SER A 79 2.60 -11.12 18.81
C SER A 79 2.79 -12.62 19.10
N GLY A 80 4.01 -13.10 18.96
CA GLY A 80 4.38 -14.50 19.14
C GLY A 80 4.11 -15.40 17.91
N LYS A 81 3.50 -14.87 16.85
CA LYS A 81 3.28 -15.63 15.60
C LYS A 81 4.46 -15.49 14.66
N THR A 82 4.80 -16.59 14.00
CA THR A 82 5.93 -16.71 13.09
C THR A 82 5.50 -16.73 11.62
N ALA A 83 6.43 -16.40 10.73
CA ALA A 83 6.20 -16.51 9.29
C ALA A 83 5.94 -17.97 8.85
N SER A 84 6.56 -18.96 9.52
CA SER A 84 6.31 -20.37 9.24
C SER A 84 4.88 -20.79 9.58
N GLU A 85 4.35 -20.34 10.75
CA GLU A 85 2.94 -20.58 11.10
C GLU A 85 2.00 -19.88 10.11
N ALA A 86 2.33 -18.67 9.69
CA ALA A 86 1.54 -17.93 8.72
C ALA A 86 1.54 -18.62 7.35
N PHE A 87 2.69 -19.12 6.89
CA PHE A 87 2.78 -19.89 5.66
C PHE A 87 1.94 -21.19 5.73
N ALA A 88 2.05 -21.96 6.83
CA ALA A 88 1.25 -23.15 7.04
C ALA A 88 -0.26 -22.83 7.06
N ALA A 89 -0.65 -21.70 7.67
CA ALA A 89 -2.04 -21.24 7.67
C ALA A 89 -2.52 -20.87 6.26
N LEU A 90 -1.70 -20.20 5.44
CA LEU A 90 -2.02 -19.88 4.05
C LEU A 90 -2.21 -21.16 3.21
N LEU A 91 -1.31 -22.15 3.33
CA LEU A 91 -1.44 -23.42 2.63
C LEU A 91 -2.72 -24.16 3.02
N LYS A 92 -3.06 -24.17 4.32
CA LYS A 92 -4.28 -24.80 4.83
C LYS A 92 -5.54 -24.07 4.38
N ALA A 93 -5.53 -22.75 4.38
CA ALA A 93 -6.67 -21.92 3.99
C ALA A 93 -6.88 -21.93 2.47
N GLY A 94 -5.81 -22.09 1.69
CA GLY A 94 -5.85 -21.89 0.25
C GLY A 94 -6.39 -20.49 -0.07
N ARG A 95 -7.55 -20.43 -0.74
CA ARG A 95 -8.29 -19.19 -0.97
C ARG A 95 -9.41 -18.94 0.07
N GLY A 96 -9.42 -19.71 1.17
CA GLY A 96 -10.43 -19.60 2.23
C GLY A 96 -10.10 -18.51 3.26
N ALA A 97 -10.92 -18.47 4.33
CA ALA A 97 -10.74 -17.54 5.43
C ALA A 97 -9.42 -17.82 6.17
N ARG A 98 -8.71 -16.74 6.52
CA ARG A 98 -7.47 -16.79 7.28
C ARG A 98 -7.73 -16.70 8.78
N PRO A 99 -6.83 -17.21 9.62
CA PRO A 99 -6.93 -17.02 11.08
C PRO A 99 -6.93 -15.54 11.46
N ALA A 100 -7.68 -15.17 12.49
CA ALA A 100 -7.84 -13.78 12.94
C ALA A 100 -6.51 -13.10 13.36
N TRP A 101 -5.47 -13.89 13.72
CA TRP A 101 -4.14 -13.38 14.02
C TRP A 101 -3.30 -12.99 12.79
N MET A 102 -3.83 -13.20 11.57
CA MET A 102 -3.30 -12.71 10.31
C MET A 102 -4.17 -11.54 9.83
N ARG A 103 -3.75 -10.31 10.13
CA ARG A 103 -4.54 -9.11 9.82
C ARG A 103 -4.12 -8.52 8.49
N PRO A 104 -5.01 -8.40 7.50
CA PRO A 104 -4.69 -7.78 6.23
C PRO A 104 -4.42 -6.29 6.40
N VAL A 105 -3.34 -5.82 5.80
CA VAL A 105 -2.93 -4.41 5.85
C VAL A 105 -2.88 -3.74 4.48
N GLY A 106 -3.06 -4.50 3.42
CA GLY A 106 -3.01 -3.99 2.05
C GLY A 106 -1.67 -4.20 1.38
N GLY A 107 -1.49 -3.51 0.28
CA GLY A 107 -0.31 -3.49 -0.56
C GLY A 107 -0.70 -3.18 -2.01
N PRO A 108 0.27 -2.91 -2.90
CA PRO A 108 0.00 -2.77 -4.33
C PRO A 108 -0.61 -4.05 -4.92
N ASN A 109 -1.69 -3.92 -5.69
CA ASN A 109 -2.32 -5.06 -6.34
C ASN A 109 -1.63 -5.42 -7.66
N ALA A 110 -2.22 -6.37 -8.39
CA ALA A 110 -1.63 -7.07 -9.50
C ALA A 110 -1.13 -6.17 -10.63
N VAL A 111 0.11 -6.41 -11.06
CA VAL A 111 0.74 -5.75 -12.20
C VAL A 111 1.30 -6.76 -13.19
N ALA A 112 1.20 -6.42 -14.48
CA ALA A 112 1.76 -7.22 -15.57
C ALA A 112 3.30 -7.26 -15.53
N PRO A 113 3.95 -8.18 -16.24
CA PRO A 113 5.39 -8.18 -16.46
C PRO A 113 5.90 -6.81 -16.95
N GLY A 114 6.96 -6.30 -16.30
CA GLY A 114 7.54 -4.98 -16.58
C GLY A 114 6.77 -3.79 -16.00
N GLY A 115 5.58 -4.03 -15.43
CA GLY A 115 4.75 -2.99 -14.80
C GLY A 115 5.15 -2.69 -13.36
N GLU A 116 4.57 -1.61 -12.84
CA GLU A 116 4.69 -1.21 -11.44
C GLU A 116 3.37 -0.68 -10.89
N SER A 117 3.18 -0.80 -9.58
CA SER A 117 2.06 -0.20 -8.85
C SER A 117 2.53 0.23 -7.46
N SER A 118 1.81 1.15 -6.84
CA SER A 118 2.16 1.65 -5.51
C SER A 118 0.97 1.78 -4.59
N ALA A 119 1.22 1.53 -3.29
CA ALA A 119 0.26 1.81 -2.23
C ALA A 119 0.97 2.38 -1.01
N THR A 120 0.44 3.48 -0.48
CA THR A 120 0.90 4.10 0.77
C THR A 120 0.01 3.66 1.92
N LEU A 121 0.62 3.11 2.95
CA LEU A 121 -0.02 2.47 4.09
C LEU A 121 0.57 3.01 5.40
N ALA A 122 -0.23 3.04 6.46
CA ALA A 122 0.25 3.28 7.82
C ALA A 122 0.79 1.96 8.41
N MET A 123 2.11 1.88 8.59
CA MET A 123 2.77 0.68 9.08
C MET A 123 3.04 0.81 10.58
N GLU A 124 2.43 -0.05 11.39
CA GLU A 124 2.67 -0.13 12.83
C GLU A 124 3.84 -1.08 13.15
N PRO A 125 4.55 -0.89 14.28
CA PRO A 125 5.57 -1.84 14.71
C PRO A 125 5.03 -3.26 14.84
N GLY A 126 5.81 -4.24 14.34
CA GLY A 126 5.40 -5.66 14.41
C GLY A 126 6.04 -6.53 13.34
N SER A 127 5.66 -7.79 13.33
CA SER A 127 6.05 -8.79 12.33
C SER A 127 5.04 -8.82 11.20
N TYR A 128 5.55 -8.91 9.98
CA TYR A 128 4.74 -8.92 8.76
C TYR A 128 5.18 -10.03 7.83
N MET A 129 4.24 -10.50 7.04
CA MET A 129 4.50 -11.37 5.89
C MET A 129 3.85 -10.78 4.66
N LEU A 130 4.60 -10.70 3.57
CA LEU A 130 4.09 -10.43 2.24
C LEU A 130 4.10 -11.69 1.39
N PHE A 131 3.17 -11.81 0.45
CA PHE A 131 3.01 -12.96 -0.41
C PHE A 131 2.21 -12.62 -1.67
N CYS A 132 2.33 -13.47 -2.70
CA CYS A 132 1.58 -13.32 -3.95
C CYS A 132 0.50 -14.42 -4.07
N GLU A 133 -0.76 -14.01 -4.26
CA GLU A 133 -1.91 -14.93 -4.39
C GLU A 133 -2.31 -15.21 -5.84
N VAL A 134 -1.63 -14.57 -6.80
CA VAL A 134 -1.89 -14.82 -8.21
C VAL A 134 -1.68 -16.29 -8.50
N PRO A 135 -2.58 -16.95 -9.24
CA PRO A 135 -2.36 -18.34 -9.66
C PRO A 135 -1.18 -18.39 -10.66
N GLY A 136 -0.34 -19.42 -10.51
CA GLY A 136 0.70 -19.73 -11.47
C GLY A 136 0.13 -20.37 -12.75
N PRO A 137 1.01 -20.93 -13.60
CA PRO A 137 0.58 -21.67 -14.80
C PRO A 137 -0.39 -22.82 -14.49
N THR A 138 -0.28 -23.37 -13.29
CA THR A 138 -1.28 -24.24 -12.68
C THR A 138 -2.15 -23.41 -11.70
N PRO A 139 -3.30 -23.91 -11.23
CA PRO A 139 -4.12 -23.22 -10.23
C PRO A 139 -3.43 -22.96 -8.88
N THR A 140 -2.19 -23.40 -8.71
CA THR A 140 -1.37 -23.21 -7.51
C THR A 140 -0.98 -21.73 -7.36
N PRO A 141 -1.29 -21.07 -6.24
CA PRO A 141 -0.92 -19.67 -6.04
C PRO A 141 0.60 -19.53 -5.86
N HIS A 142 1.16 -18.38 -6.29
CA HIS A 142 2.60 -18.12 -6.26
C HIS A 142 3.20 -18.26 -4.85
N PHE A 143 2.46 -17.92 -3.77
CA PHE A 143 2.98 -18.11 -2.42
C PHE A 143 3.28 -19.60 -2.12
N ALA A 144 2.50 -20.54 -2.68
CA ALA A 144 2.75 -21.98 -2.52
C ALA A 144 3.96 -22.46 -3.35
N LEU A 145 4.41 -21.68 -4.33
CA LEU A 145 5.64 -21.88 -5.10
C LEU A 145 6.84 -21.16 -4.47
N GLY A 146 6.68 -20.57 -3.27
CA GLY A 146 7.75 -19.91 -2.53
C GLY A 146 7.71 -18.37 -2.56
N MET A 147 6.75 -17.75 -3.27
CA MET A 147 6.67 -16.30 -3.38
C MET A 147 6.06 -15.65 -2.14
N LEU A 148 6.83 -15.66 -1.07
CA LEU A 148 6.52 -15.03 0.22
C LEU A 148 7.80 -14.49 0.89
N LYS A 149 7.67 -13.48 1.73
CA LYS A 149 8.78 -12.89 2.48
C LYS A 149 8.30 -12.32 3.80
N ALA A 150 9.02 -12.62 4.88
CA ALA A 150 8.82 -11.98 6.17
C ALA A 150 9.68 -10.71 6.28
N PHE A 151 9.18 -9.70 6.99
CA PHE A 151 9.92 -8.50 7.36
C PHE A 151 9.39 -7.95 8.70
N VAL A 152 10.15 -7.02 9.29
CA VAL A 152 9.79 -6.41 10.57
C VAL A 152 9.64 -4.91 10.41
N VAL A 153 8.58 -4.34 10.98
CA VAL A 153 8.42 -2.91 11.13
C VAL A 153 8.90 -2.51 12.53
N ARG A 154 9.85 -1.56 12.62
CA ARG A 154 10.52 -1.16 13.86
C ARG A 154 10.17 0.27 14.24
N ALA A 155 10.00 0.53 15.55
CA ALA A 155 10.00 1.89 16.10
C ALA A 155 11.42 2.52 15.98
N PRO A 156 11.52 3.88 15.93
CA PRO A 156 10.45 4.84 16.08
C PRO A 156 9.64 5.03 14.80
N SER A 157 8.38 5.48 14.98
CA SER A 157 7.52 5.91 13.89
C SER A 157 8.00 7.26 13.33
N ARG A 158 7.94 7.42 12.03
CA ARG A 158 8.19 8.72 11.37
C ARG A 158 6.87 9.45 11.21
N HIS A 159 6.83 10.72 11.62
CA HIS A 159 5.69 11.56 11.31
C HIS A 159 5.74 11.93 9.82
N ALA A 160 4.75 11.49 9.07
CA ALA A 160 4.56 11.83 7.68
C ALA A 160 3.10 12.20 7.44
N VAL A 161 2.86 13.07 6.45
CA VAL A 161 1.51 13.41 6.01
C VAL A 161 1.16 12.49 4.84
N PRO A 162 -0.05 11.87 4.82
CA PRO A 162 -0.49 11.11 3.68
C PRO A 162 -0.44 11.94 2.39
N PRO A 163 -0.17 11.31 1.23
CA PRO A 163 -0.32 12.00 -0.04
C PRO A 163 -1.72 12.58 -0.17
N HIS A 164 -1.81 13.80 -0.73
CA HIS A 164 -3.12 14.39 -1.03
C HIS A 164 -3.82 13.52 -2.08
N ALA A 165 -5.04 13.07 -1.78
CA ALA A 165 -5.83 12.29 -2.70
C ALA A 165 -6.73 13.17 -3.56
N ASP A 166 -6.74 12.94 -4.88
CA ASP A 166 -7.62 13.62 -5.83
C ASP A 166 -9.07 13.19 -5.61
N LEU A 167 -9.29 11.92 -5.27
CA LEU A 167 -10.61 11.36 -5.01
C LEU A 167 -10.55 10.25 -3.96
N THR A 168 -11.72 9.93 -3.40
CA THR A 168 -11.90 8.81 -2.48
C THR A 168 -12.70 7.70 -3.16
N LEU A 169 -12.21 6.48 -3.01
CA LEU A 169 -12.93 5.25 -3.34
C LEU A 169 -13.27 4.51 -2.05
N LYS A 170 -14.54 4.44 -1.69
CA LYS A 170 -15.03 3.65 -0.57
C LYS A 170 -15.33 2.22 -1.03
N LEU A 171 -14.78 1.25 -0.32
CA LEU A 171 -15.15 -0.15 -0.42
C LEU A 171 -16.27 -0.38 0.60
N THR A 172 -17.47 -0.67 0.13
CA THR A 172 -18.63 -1.03 0.96
C THR A 172 -18.96 -2.50 0.75
N ASP A 173 -19.85 -3.08 1.57
CA ASP A 173 -20.36 -4.43 1.32
C ASP A 173 -21.33 -4.37 0.13
N TYR A 174 -20.88 -4.71 -0.86
CA TYR A 174 -20.39 -5.27 -2.05
C TYR A 174 -20.35 -4.25 -3.20
N ASP A 175 -19.92 -3.02 -2.97
CA ASP A 175 -19.81 -1.99 -4.00
C ASP A 175 -18.51 -1.18 -3.90
N PHE A 176 -18.17 -0.53 -5.00
CA PHE A 176 -17.10 0.45 -5.16
C PHE A 176 -17.72 1.83 -5.37
N VAL A 177 -17.61 2.72 -4.36
CA VAL A 177 -18.26 4.03 -4.36
C VAL A 177 -17.21 5.13 -4.49
N PHE A 178 -17.14 5.75 -5.66
CA PHE A 178 -16.27 6.89 -5.92
C PHE A 178 -16.89 8.19 -5.40
N SER A 179 -16.09 9.10 -4.87
CA SER A 179 -16.54 10.46 -4.48
C SER A 179 -16.98 11.29 -5.69
N HIS A 180 -16.39 11.07 -6.83
CA HIS A 180 -16.74 11.64 -8.15
C HIS A 180 -16.15 10.73 -9.25
N PRO A 181 -16.56 10.88 -10.52
CA PRO A 181 -16.05 10.04 -11.61
C PRO A 181 -14.53 10.07 -11.72
N LEU A 182 -13.93 8.90 -11.96
CA LEU A 182 -12.52 8.78 -12.27
C LEU A 182 -12.26 9.29 -13.69
N THR A 183 -11.27 10.17 -13.83
CA THR A 183 -10.86 10.75 -15.13
C THR A 183 -9.42 10.33 -15.46
N SER A 184 -9.02 10.45 -16.72
CA SER A 184 -7.68 10.12 -17.20
C SER A 184 -6.57 10.98 -16.58
N GLY A 185 -5.33 10.54 -16.69
CA GLY A 185 -4.14 11.14 -16.12
C GLY A 185 -3.66 10.49 -14.84
N LEU A 186 -2.63 11.06 -14.23
CA LEU A 186 -2.13 10.60 -12.93
C LEU A 186 -3.15 10.94 -11.84
N ARG A 187 -3.58 9.93 -11.10
CA ARG A 187 -4.58 10.06 -10.02
C ARG A 187 -4.07 9.46 -8.72
N THR A 188 -4.22 10.21 -7.66
CA THR A 188 -4.00 9.73 -6.29
C THR A 188 -5.35 9.45 -5.65
N ILE A 189 -5.59 8.21 -5.27
CA ILE A 189 -6.88 7.70 -4.81
C ILE A 189 -6.76 7.21 -3.37
N ALA A 190 -7.55 7.80 -2.46
CA ALA A 190 -7.71 7.24 -1.12
C ALA A 190 -8.72 6.09 -1.18
N VAL A 191 -8.24 4.87 -1.02
CA VAL A 191 -9.07 3.65 -0.96
C VAL A 191 -9.39 3.37 0.50
N VAL A 192 -10.65 3.53 0.88
CA VAL A 192 -11.14 3.42 2.26
C VAL A 192 -12.04 2.21 2.40
N ASN A 193 -11.68 1.25 3.25
CA ASN A 193 -12.61 0.18 3.59
C ASN A 193 -13.62 0.68 4.64
N ALA A 194 -14.81 1.06 4.16
CA ALA A 194 -15.93 1.53 4.97
C ALA A 194 -16.93 0.39 5.35
N ALA A 195 -16.57 -0.85 5.05
CA ALA A 195 -17.39 -2.03 5.27
C ALA A 195 -17.07 -2.72 6.61
N SER A 196 -17.83 -3.77 6.93
CA SER A 196 -17.65 -4.59 8.12
C SER A 196 -16.66 -5.75 7.93
N GLN A 197 -16.30 -6.04 6.68
CA GLN A 197 -15.40 -7.14 6.30
C GLN A 197 -14.15 -6.58 5.58
N PRO A 198 -13.05 -7.36 5.50
CA PRO A 198 -11.92 -7.01 4.63
C PRO A 198 -12.35 -6.95 3.17
N HIS A 199 -11.79 -6.00 2.42
CA HIS A 199 -12.00 -5.85 0.98
C HIS A 199 -10.70 -5.56 0.25
N MET A 200 -10.68 -5.83 -1.07
CA MET A 200 -9.60 -5.45 -1.96
C MET A 200 -10.14 -4.71 -3.18
N LEU A 201 -9.28 -3.97 -3.82
CA LEU A 201 -9.50 -3.37 -5.13
C LEU A 201 -8.52 -3.99 -6.12
N VAL A 202 -9.01 -4.80 -7.03
CA VAL A 202 -8.25 -5.24 -8.21
C VAL A 202 -8.76 -4.47 -9.41
N ILE A 203 -7.86 -3.91 -10.19
CA ILE A 203 -8.18 -3.15 -11.40
C ILE A 203 -7.60 -3.89 -12.61
N TYR A 204 -8.43 -4.07 -13.63
CA TYR A 204 -8.01 -4.54 -14.96
C TYR A 204 -8.46 -3.53 -16.01
N GLU A 205 -7.57 -3.14 -16.90
CA GLU A 205 -7.95 -2.51 -18.16
C GLU A 205 -8.47 -3.58 -19.11
N MET A 206 -9.69 -3.39 -19.61
CA MET A 206 -10.41 -4.39 -20.40
C MET A 206 -10.68 -3.89 -21.81
N PRO A 207 -10.89 -4.79 -22.80
CA PRO A 207 -11.41 -4.37 -24.11
C PRO A 207 -12.69 -3.55 -23.97
N SER A 208 -12.77 -2.41 -24.68
CA SER A 208 -13.84 -1.42 -24.53
C SER A 208 -15.20 -1.84 -25.07
N ASP A 209 -15.22 -2.83 -25.96
CA ASP A 209 -16.40 -3.32 -26.66
C ASP A 209 -17.17 -4.41 -25.88
N GLN A 210 -16.65 -4.86 -24.75
CA GLN A 210 -17.23 -5.97 -23.98
C GLN A 210 -18.05 -5.48 -22.78
N PRO A 211 -19.27 -6.03 -22.59
CA PRO A 211 -20.05 -5.72 -21.41
C PRO A 211 -19.47 -6.37 -20.15
N LEU A 212 -19.77 -5.78 -18.96
CA LEU A 212 -19.29 -6.24 -17.65
C LEU A 212 -19.34 -7.78 -17.49
N GLY A 213 -20.48 -8.40 -17.80
CA GLY A 213 -20.65 -9.85 -17.62
C GLY A 213 -19.71 -10.69 -18.49
N ALA A 214 -19.38 -10.24 -19.70
CA ALA A 214 -18.43 -10.92 -20.59
C ALA A 214 -17.01 -10.78 -20.05
N ASN A 215 -16.62 -9.58 -19.63
CA ASN A 215 -15.31 -9.30 -19.04
C ASN A 215 -15.07 -10.12 -17.77
N VAL A 216 -16.04 -10.14 -16.85
CA VAL A 216 -16.01 -10.96 -15.64
C VAL A 216 -15.88 -12.43 -15.97
N LYS A 217 -16.71 -12.95 -16.89
CA LYS A 217 -16.70 -14.37 -17.31
C LYS A 217 -15.32 -14.77 -17.86
N SER A 218 -14.72 -13.96 -18.73
CA SER A 218 -13.43 -14.27 -19.34
C SER A 218 -12.29 -14.24 -18.31
N LEU A 219 -12.29 -13.25 -17.40
CA LEU A 219 -11.28 -13.18 -16.32
C LEU A 219 -11.39 -14.38 -15.36
N LEU A 220 -12.60 -14.78 -14.98
CA LEU A 220 -12.82 -15.95 -14.12
C LEU A 220 -12.45 -17.26 -14.80
N ALA A 221 -12.69 -17.39 -16.10
CA ALA A 221 -12.26 -18.55 -16.89
C ALA A 221 -10.73 -18.66 -16.88
N TRP A 222 -10.03 -17.57 -17.14
CA TRP A 222 -8.58 -17.50 -17.06
C TRP A 222 -8.07 -17.84 -15.64
N SER A 223 -8.63 -17.27 -14.59
CA SER A 223 -8.17 -17.48 -13.21
C SER A 223 -8.30 -18.93 -12.71
N ARG A 224 -9.15 -19.75 -13.37
CA ARG A 224 -9.30 -21.17 -13.09
C ARG A 224 -8.30 -22.04 -13.84
N ASN A 225 -7.90 -21.62 -15.02
CA ASN A 225 -6.96 -22.31 -15.90
C ASN A 225 -6.14 -21.30 -16.70
N PRO A 226 -5.10 -20.69 -16.11
CA PRO A 226 -4.29 -19.67 -16.77
C PRO A 226 -3.45 -20.21 -17.94
N ASP A 227 -2.97 -21.48 -17.90
CA ASP A 227 -2.23 -22.17 -18.96
C ASP A 227 -1.11 -21.31 -19.60
N ASP A 228 -0.33 -20.61 -18.80
CA ASP A 228 0.70 -19.65 -19.24
C ASP A 228 0.18 -18.48 -20.13
N ARG A 229 -1.11 -18.37 -20.35
CA ARG A 229 -1.71 -17.28 -21.10
C ARG A 229 -1.81 -16.03 -20.23
N PRO A 230 -1.63 -14.83 -20.80
CA PRO A 230 -1.92 -13.59 -20.09
C PRO A 230 -3.42 -13.51 -19.72
N PRO A 231 -3.79 -12.77 -18.69
CA PRO A 231 -5.19 -12.50 -18.39
C PRO A 231 -5.87 -11.77 -19.56
N PRO A 232 -7.21 -11.87 -19.70
CA PRO A 232 -7.96 -11.26 -20.79
C PRO A 232 -8.04 -9.73 -20.74
N GLY A 233 -7.41 -9.11 -19.80
CA GLY A 233 -7.20 -7.67 -19.66
C GLY A 233 -5.84 -7.41 -19.04
N THR A 234 -5.38 -6.17 -19.08
CA THR A 234 -4.11 -5.79 -18.47
C THR A 234 -4.31 -5.53 -16.97
N PRO A 235 -3.62 -6.27 -16.06
CA PRO A 235 -3.63 -5.94 -14.63
C PRO A 235 -3.07 -4.53 -14.41
N TYR A 236 -3.85 -3.69 -13.74
CA TYR A 236 -3.61 -2.24 -13.65
C TYR A 236 -3.37 -1.76 -12.21
N GLY A 237 -3.05 -2.66 -11.29
CA GLY A 237 -2.82 -2.32 -9.89
C GLY A 237 -4.08 -2.38 -9.04
N GLY A 238 -4.20 -1.42 -8.13
CA GLY A 238 -5.20 -1.38 -7.07
C GLY A 238 -4.59 -1.59 -5.69
N VAL A 239 -5.42 -2.05 -4.75
CA VAL A 239 -5.00 -2.30 -3.36
C VAL A 239 -5.40 -3.71 -2.96
N THR A 240 -4.45 -4.50 -2.45
CA THR A 240 -4.74 -5.82 -1.89
C THR A 240 -5.53 -5.69 -0.59
N GLU A 241 -5.95 -6.80 0.00
CA GLU A 241 -6.88 -6.86 1.12
C GLU A 241 -6.51 -5.90 2.28
N ILE A 242 -7.43 -4.98 2.64
CA ILE A 242 -7.34 -4.08 3.78
C ILE A 242 -8.44 -4.36 4.79
N SER A 243 -8.12 -4.24 6.07
CA SER A 243 -9.07 -4.44 7.18
C SER A 243 -10.17 -3.37 7.20
N PRO A 244 -11.34 -3.64 7.82
CA PRO A 244 -12.36 -2.63 8.10
C PRO A 244 -11.77 -1.37 8.77
N GLY A 245 -12.21 -0.19 8.34
CA GLY A 245 -11.74 1.11 8.83
C GLY A 245 -10.37 1.55 8.34
N SER A 246 -9.64 0.69 7.59
CA SER A 246 -8.31 1.02 7.07
C SER A 246 -8.40 1.85 5.78
N THR A 247 -7.34 2.62 5.54
CA THR A 247 -7.15 3.41 4.31
C THR A 247 -5.80 3.10 3.71
N ALA A 248 -5.78 2.91 2.40
CA ALA A 248 -4.57 2.90 1.58
C ALA A 248 -4.65 4.03 0.55
N VAL A 249 -3.52 4.65 0.22
CA VAL A 249 -3.47 5.65 -0.86
C VAL A 249 -2.68 5.06 -2.01
N MET A 250 -3.32 4.92 -3.17
CA MET A 250 -2.68 4.48 -4.41
C MET A 250 -2.49 5.66 -5.37
N THR A 251 -1.47 5.60 -6.21
CA THR A 251 -1.24 6.57 -7.29
C THR A 251 -1.00 5.80 -8.57
N GLU A 252 -1.88 6.00 -9.56
CA GLU A 252 -1.83 5.33 -10.85
C GLU A 252 -2.14 6.31 -11.98
N LYS A 253 -1.56 6.07 -13.16
CA LYS A 253 -1.87 6.84 -14.37
C LYS A 253 -2.95 6.11 -15.16
N PHE A 254 -4.13 6.67 -15.22
CA PHE A 254 -5.24 6.12 -16.01
C PHE A 254 -5.24 6.72 -17.41
N GLU A 255 -5.24 5.88 -18.42
CA GLU A 255 -5.49 6.28 -19.81
C GLU A 255 -7.01 6.22 -20.09
N PRO A 256 -7.53 6.94 -21.11
CA PRO A 256 -8.91 6.74 -21.54
C PRO A 256 -9.16 5.29 -21.91
N GLY A 257 -10.17 4.68 -21.30
CA GLY A 257 -10.40 3.23 -21.50
C GLY A 257 -11.50 2.67 -20.59
N THR A 258 -11.69 1.36 -20.69
CA THR A 258 -12.65 0.60 -19.87
C THR A 258 -11.90 -0.16 -18.79
N TYR A 259 -12.32 0.01 -17.53
CA TYR A 259 -11.68 -0.63 -16.39
C TYR A 259 -12.69 -1.48 -15.63
N LEU A 260 -12.28 -2.69 -15.29
CA LEU A 260 -13.03 -3.63 -14.44
C LEU A 260 -12.43 -3.61 -13.02
N LEU A 261 -13.27 -3.30 -12.04
CA LEU A 261 -12.96 -3.36 -10.61
C LEU A 261 -13.58 -4.60 -10.02
N MET A 262 -12.81 -5.36 -9.22
CA MET A 262 -13.30 -6.58 -8.57
C MET A 262 -12.76 -6.74 -7.15
N CYS A 263 -13.54 -7.44 -6.29
CA CYS A 263 -13.10 -7.90 -4.98
C CYS A 263 -13.18 -9.42 -4.91
N PHE A 264 -12.03 -10.08 -4.72
CA PHE A 264 -11.92 -11.55 -4.62
C PHE A 264 -11.92 -12.05 -3.17
N VAL A 265 -11.99 -11.16 -2.17
CA VAL A 265 -12.07 -11.54 -0.75
C VAL A 265 -13.28 -12.42 -0.53
N ARG A 266 -13.14 -13.42 0.33
CA ARG A 266 -14.22 -14.32 0.68
C ARG A 266 -15.14 -13.72 1.71
N ASP A 267 -16.44 -13.79 1.46
CA ASP A 267 -17.48 -13.36 2.37
C ASP A 267 -17.46 -14.20 3.66
N ALA A 268 -17.58 -13.53 4.81
CA ALA A 268 -17.53 -14.17 6.11
C ALA A 268 -18.77 -15.06 6.41
N LYS A 269 -19.88 -14.86 5.69
CA LYS A 269 -21.13 -15.58 5.93
C LYS A 269 -21.21 -16.89 5.14
N ASP A 270 -20.79 -16.88 3.87
CA ASP A 270 -21.00 -18.05 2.98
C ASP A 270 -19.71 -18.51 2.27
N GLY A 271 -18.59 -17.81 2.47
CA GLY A 271 -17.29 -18.14 1.88
C GLY A 271 -17.17 -17.90 0.37
N LYS A 272 -18.20 -17.35 -0.29
CA LYS A 272 -18.11 -16.99 -1.70
C LYS A 272 -17.32 -15.69 -1.88
N PRO A 273 -16.59 -15.51 -2.98
CA PRO A 273 -15.92 -14.23 -3.25
C PRO A 273 -16.93 -13.08 -3.36
N HIS A 274 -16.56 -11.89 -2.85
CA HIS A 274 -17.43 -10.71 -2.85
C HIS A 274 -17.91 -10.30 -4.24
N PHE A 275 -17.14 -10.56 -5.32
CA PHE A 275 -17.63 -10.32 -6.69
C PHE A 275 -18.89 -11.15 -7.02
N MET A 276 -19.09 -12.31 -6.40
CA MET A 276 -20.32 -13.11 -6.57
C MET A 276 -21.53 -12.52 -5.85
N HIS A 277 -21.30 -11.61 -4.91
CA HIS A 277 -22.33 -10.79 -4.23
C HIS A 277 -22.52 -9.43 -4.91
N GLY A 278 -21.90 -9.20 -6.08
CA GLY A 278 -22.05 -7.96 -6.84
C GLY A 278 -20.87 -7.00 -6.72
N MET A 279 -19.85 -7.28 -5.90
CA MET A 279 -18.68 -6.37 -5.76
C MET A 279 -17.75 -6.45 -6.99
N GLN A 280 -18.32 -6.00 -8.10
CA GLN A 280 -17.67 -5.85 -9.40
C GLN A 280 -18.27 -4.64 -10.11
N LYS A 281 -17.43 -3.82 -10.73
CA LYS A 281 -17.89 -2.59 -11.39
C LYS A 281 -17.05 -2.34 -12.64
N GLN A 282 -17.71 -2.04 -13.75
CA GLN A 282 -17.05 -1.55 -14.94
C GLN A 282 -17.23 -0.03 -15.01
N ILE A 283 -16.14 0.67 -15.23
CA ILE A 283 -16.11 2.13 -15.40
C ILE A 283 -15.45 2.47 -16.72
N VAL A 284 -15.86 3.59 -17.30
CA VAL A 284 -15.21 4.19 -18.48
C VAL A 284 -14.49 5.44 -18.01
N VAL A 285 -13.19 5.50 -18.24
CA VAL A 285 -12.34 6.66 -17.99
C VAL A 285 -12.22 7.45 -19.30
N GLN A 286 -12.42 8.77 -19.21
CA GLN A 286 -12.34 9.72 -20.35
C GLN A 286 -11.26 10.76 -20.12
#